data_1f11dbcb96e206eddaee843dcb9f6b21
#
_entry.id   1f11dbcb96e206eddaee843dcb9f6b21
#
_cell.length_a   1.000
_cell.length_b   1.000
_cell.length_c   1.000
_cell.angle_alpha   90.00
_cell.angle_beta   90.00
_cell.angle_gamma   90.00
#
_symmetry.space_group_name_H-M   'P 1'
#
loop_
_entity.id
_entity.type
_entity.pdbx_description
1 polymer ?
#
loop_
_entity_poly.entity_id
_entity_poly.type
_entity_poly.pdbx_seq_one_letter_code
_entity_poly.pdbx_strand_id
1 'polypeptide(L)'
;MFIGEFEKKRKSAKVCSRHSLVIVGGGLTGVCCAITAARAGTDVALIQDRPVLGGNASSEVRLWALGATSHMGNNNRWSREGGVIDEILVENTFRNREGNPVLFDMVLIDKVLSEPNITLYLNTCVYDAEISDHTVRSVTAFNPQTGTYHTIEGDLFADCSGDGALAYMAGAEYRMGAEDREEYGEKFAPDKNEYGELLGHSILFYIKDTGCPVRFEAPEFALKEVEELIPRLRNPEYFNTSQHGCKYWWLEYGGRLDTIRDTEKIKFELWKIVYGVWNHIKNSGKFPEMENYTLEWVGLFPGKRESRRFKGYYMLTQQDIIEQHEQYDAVSFGGWSIDLHPADGVYGTGRACNQWHSKGIYQIPYRCLVTPDVDNLFIGGRIISVSHVANGSTRVMCTAAHGGQAIGMAAAIALRDKLKPSDLIDK
;
A
#
# COMPACT_ATOMS: atom_id res chain seq x y z
N MET A 1 -33.47 -28.36 -6.37
CA MET A 1 -33.48 -27.82 -4.99
C MET A 1 -32.65 -28.77 -4.15
N PHE A 2 -31.47 -28.36 -3.72
CA PHE A 2 -30.66 -29.19 -2.82
C PHE A 2 -31.13 -28.91 -1.39
N ILE A 3 -31.81 -29.86 -0.76
CA ILE A 3 -32.08 -29.84 0.65
C ILE A 3 -30.97 -30.66 1.29
N GLY A 4 -29.88 -29.98 1.67
CA GLY A 4 -28.84 -30.60 2.47
C GLY A 4 -29.34 -30.78 3.92
N GLU A 5 -28.97 -31.87 4.58
CA GLU A 5 -29.12 -31.98 6.02
C GLU A 5 -28.31 -30.84 6.67
N PHE A 6 -28.96 -30.05 7.51
CA PHE A 6 -28.29 -29.02 8.30
C PHE A 6 -27.42 -29.70 9.37
N GLU A 7 -26.12 -29.81 9.10
CA GLU A 7 -25.18 -30.17 10.17
C GLU A 7 -25.19 -29.06 11.21
N LYS A 8 -25.37 -29.40 12.49
CA LYS A 8 -25.41 -28.45 13.62
C LYS A 8 -24.12 -27.65 13.80
N LYS A 9 -23.02 -28.05 13.15
CA LYS A 9 -21.75 -27.33 13.09
C LYS A 9 -21.15 -27.46 11.68
N ARG A 10 -20.84 -26.33 11.07
CA ARG A 10 -20.07 -26.29 9.82
C ARG A 10 -18.67 -26.88 10.08
N LYS A 11 -18.31 -27.95 9.43
CA LYS A 11 -16.95 -28.49 9.44
C LYS A 11 -16.10 -27.61 8.52
N SER A 12 -15.14 -26.90 9.09
CA SER A 12 -14.16 -26.17 8.31
C SER A 12 -13.16 -27.14 7.70
N ALA A 13 -12.85 -26.98 6.41
CA ALA A 13 -11.77 -27.72 5.77
C ALA A 13 -10.42 -27.24 6.31
N LYS A 14 -9.48 -28.17 6.48
CA LYS A 14 -8.07 -27.85 6.78
C LYS A 14 -7.25 -28.36 5.61
N VAL A 15 -6.46 -27.49 5.03
CA VAL A 15 -5.60 -27.77 3.87
C VAL A 15 -4.17 -27.38 4.23
N CYS A 16 -3.24 -28.30 4.00
CA CYS A 16 -1.81 -28.03 4.12
C CYS A 16 -1.20 -28.00 2.73
N SER A 17 -0.31 -27.04 2.51
CA SER A 17 0.51 -26.95 1.29
C SER A 17 1.93 -26.54 1.66
N ARG A 18 2.88 -26.78 0.75
CA ARG A 18 4.27 -26.36 0.89
C ARG A 18 4.72 -25.69 -0.39
N HIS A 19 5.42 -24.58 -0.27
CA HIS A 19 5.99 -23.82 -1.37
C HIS A 19 7.41 -23.38 -1.03
N SER A 20 8.24 -23.12 -2.05
CA SER A 20 9.60 -22.62 -1.82
C SER A 20 9.61 -21.19 -1.31
N LEU A 21 8.71 -20.35 -1.81
CA LEU A 21 8.54 -18.96 -1.37
C LEU A 21 7.07 -18.69 -1.05
N VAL A 22 6.80 -18.19 0.15
CA VAL A 22 5.46 -17.77 0.60
C VAL A 22 5.43 -16.25 0.73
N ILE A 23 4.58 -15.60 -0.05
CA ILE A 23 4.42 -14.14 -0.08
C ILE A 23 3.09 -13.78 0.55
N VAL A 24 3.14 -13.00 1.64
CA VAL A 24 1.96 -12.50 2.34
C VAL A 24 1.68 -11.06 1.89
N GLY A 25 0.57 -10.87 1.18
CA GLY A 25 0.13 -9.59 0.62
C GLY A 25 0.28 -9.50 -0.89
N GLY A 26 -0.86 -9.38 -1.59
CA GLY A 26 -0.98 -9.27 -3.04
C GLY A 26 -1.09 -7.82 -3.55
N GLY A 27 -0.50 -6.84 -2.84
CA GLY A 27 -0.28 -5.49 -3.38
C GLY A 27 0.71 -5.52 -4.54
N LEU A 28 0.97 -4.37 -5.20
CA LEU A 28 1.89 -4.34 -6.35
C LEU A 28 3.28 -4.90 -6.01
N THR A 29 3.75 -4.70 -4.78
CA THR A 29 5.02 -5.28 -4.30
C THR A 29 5.00 -6.80 -4.31
N GLY A 30 3.97 -7.42 -3.72
CA GLY A 30 3.85 -8.88 -3.68
C GLY A 30 3.62 -9.48 -5.06
N VAL A 31 2.85 -8.82 -5.92
CA VAL A 31 2.65 -9.22 -7.33
C VAL A 31 3.98 -9.25 -8.09
N CYS A 32 4.77 -8.17 -8.02
CA CYS A 32 6.07 -8.12 -8.69
C CYS A 32 7.08 -9.11 -8.11
N CYS A 33 7.05 -9.33 -6.79
CA CYS A 33 7.84 -10.36 -6.12
C CYS A 33 7.49 -11.76 -6.64
N ALA A 34 6.20 -12.10 -6.66
CA ALA A 34 5.71 -13.40 -7.09
C ALA A 34 6.04 -13.71 -8.55
N ILE A 35 5.75 -12.77 -9.46
CA ILE A 35 6.04 -12.93 -10.89
C ILE A 35 7.55 -13.11 -11.13
N THR A 36 8.39 -12.31 -10.46
CA THR A 36 9.84 -12.40 -10.63
C THR A 36 10.38 -13.73 -10.14
N ALA A 37 9.99 -14.17 -8.93
CA ALA A 37 10.41 -15.44 -8.38
C ALA A 37 9.94 -16.62 -9.23
N ALA A 38 8.69 -16.61 -9.69
CA ALA A 38 8.12 -17.66 -10.54
C ALA A 38 8.84 -17.78 -11.89
N ARG A 39 9.15 -16.66 -12.54
CA ARG A 39 9.94 -16.61 -13.79
C ARG A 39 11.37 -17.11 -13.60
N ALA A 40 11.93 -16.96 -12.39
CA ALA A 40 13.22 -17.53 -12.02
C ALA A 40 13.13 -19.04 -11.63
N GLY A 41 11.97 -19.67 -11.78
CA GLY A 41 11.76 -21.10 -11.54
C GLY A 41 11.36 -21.47 -10.12
N THR A 42 11.04 -20.50 -9.26
CA THR A 42 10.62 -20.75 -7.87
C THR A 42 9.14 -21.12 -7.80
N ASP A 43 8.79 -22.10 -6.99
CA ASP A 43 7.40 -22.40 -6.61
C ASP A 43 6.94 -21.40 -5.54
N VAL A 44 5.87 -20.66 -5.84
CA VAL A 44 5.42 -19.49 -5.08
C VAL A 44 3.98 -19.64 -4.60
N ALA A 45 3.72 -19.39 -3.32
CA ALA A 45 2.40 -19.06 -2.81
C ALA A 45 2.24 -17.54 -2.70
N LEU A 46 1.25 -16.95 -3.37
CA LEU A 46 0.86 -15.55 -3.21
C LEU A 46 -0.48 -15.48 -2.47
N ILE A 47 -0.46 -14.93 -1.25
CA ILE A 47 -1.62 -14.88 -0.36
C ILE A 47 -2.12 -13.45 -0.24
N GLN A 48 -3.41 -13.24 -0.54
CA GLN A 48 -4.07 -11.95 -0.47
C GLN A 48 -5.38 -12.05 0.32
N ASP A 49 -5.54 -11.19 1.30
CA ASP A 49 -6.71 -11.11 2.17
C ASP A 49 -7.98 -10.57 1.48
N ARG A 50 -7.84 -10.04 0.25
CA ARG A 50 -8.90 -9.43 -0.53
C ARG A 50 -9.24 -10.21 -1.78
N PRO A 51 -10.40 -9.91 -2.43
CA PRO A 51 -10.83 -10.57 -3.65
C PRO A 51 -10.00 -10.19 -4.88
N VAL A 52 -9.23 -9.12 -4.82
CA VAL A 52 -8.44 -8.58 -5.93
C VAL A 52 -7.00 -8.31 -5.52
N LEU A 53 -6.10 -8.26 -6.50
CA LEU A 53 -4.70 -7.87 -6.34
C LEU A 53 -4.52 -6.35 -6.45
N GLY A 54 -3.32 -5.85 -6.17
CA GLY A 54 -2.95 -4.44 -6.36
C GLY A 54 -2.97 -3.59 -5.09
N GLY A 55 -3.59 -4.05 -4.00
CA GLY A 55 -3.63 -3.31 -2.74
C GLY A 55 -4.24 -1.91 -2.90
N ASN A 56 -3.48 -0.85 -2.60
CA ASN A 56 -3.97 0.52 -2.76
C ASN A 56 -4.30 0.91 -4.21
N ALA A 57 -3.74 0.24 -5.22
CA ALA A 57 -4.06 0.50 -6.63
C ALA A 57 -5.30 -0.26 -7.12
N SER A 58 -5.81 -1.23 -6.36
CA SER A 58 -6.98 -2.04 -6.71
C SER A 58 -8.26 -1.20 -6.85
N SER A 59 -9.27 -1.78 -7.48
CA SER A 59 -10.60 -1.16 -7.62
C SER A 59 -11.28 -0.86 -6.27
N GLU A 60 -10.84 -1.49 -5.18
CA GLU A 60 -11.39 -1.26 -3.84
C GLU A 60 -10.90 0.05 -3.19
N VAL A 61 -9.74 0.58 -3.63
CA VAL A 61 -9.11 1.79 -3.07
C VAL A 61 -8.91 2.88 -4.12
N ARG A 62 -8.54 2.50 -5.35
CA ARG A 62 -8.39 3.35 -6.55
C ARG A 62 -7.36 4.46 -6.42
N LEU A 63 -6.29 4.25 -5.66
CA LEU A 63 -5.14 5.16 -5.71
C LEU A 63 -4.32 4.92 -6.98
N TRP A 64 -3.84 6.02 -7.58
CA TRP A 64 -2.96 5.92 -8.74
C TRP A 64 -1.65 5.23 -8.39
N ALA A 65 -1.24 4.28 -9.23
CA ALA A 65 0.07 3.63 -9.14
C ALA A 65 1.15 4.63 -9.59
N LEU A 66 1.68 5.37 -8.64
CA LEU A 66 2.69 6.40 -8.86
C LEU A 66 4.09 5.90 -8.50
N GLY A 67 5.11 6.50 -9.09
CA GLY A 67 6.51 6.18 -8.89
C GLY A 67 7.44 7.38 -9.09
N ALA A 68 8.69 7.15 -9.44
CA ALA A 68 9.74 8.17 -9.53
C ALA A 68 9.41 9.34 -10.46
N THR A 69 8.60 9.14 -11.51
CA THR A 69 8.26 10.17 -12.51
C THR A 69 7.01 10.97 -12.22
N SER A 70 6.34 10.73 -11.12
CA SER A 70 4.97 11.20 -10.90
C SER A 70 4.83 12.71 -10.75
N HIS A 71 5.86 13.40 -10.24
CA HIS A 71 5.90 14.85 -10.19
C HIS A 71 6.56 15.40 -11.45
N MET A 72 5.79 15.64 -12.48
CA MET A 72 6.28 16.06 -13.81
C MET A 72 7.13 17.34 -13.82
N GLY A 73 7.07 18.14 -12.78
CA GLY A 73 7.89 19.35 -12.60
C GLY A 73 9.26 19.09 -11.97
N ASN A 74 9.55 17.88 -11.50
CA ASN A 74 10.82 17.55 -10.87
C ASN A 74 11.89 17.08 -11.86
N ASN A 75 13.11 16.87 -11.36
CA ASN A 75 14.24 16.40 -12.16
C ASN A 75 14.07 14.95 -12.67
N ASN A 76 13.15 14.19 -12.09
CA ASN A 76 12.94 12.76 -12.33
C ASN A 76 11.82 12.47 -13.33
N ARG A 77 11.30 13.45 -14.04
CA ARG A 77 10.13 13.29 -14.92
C ARG A 77 10.21 12.15 -15.94
N TRP A 78 11.40 11.64 -16.24
CA TRP A 78 11.65 10.55 -17.19
C TRP A 78 12.15 9.26 -16.54
N SER A 79 12.32 9.24 -15.20
CA SER A 79 12.91 8.11 -14.47
C SER A 79 11.81 7.16 -13.98
N ARG A 80 11.27 6.36 -14.90
CA ARG A 80 10.24 5.36 -14.58
C ARG A 80 10.90 4.08 -14.09
N GLU A 81 10.32 3.47 -13.03
CA GLU A 81 10.73 2.15 -12.57
C GLU A 81 10.54 1.13 -13.68
N GLY A 82 11.60 0.32 -13.94
CA GLY A 82 11.60 -0.71 -14.95
C GLY A 82 11.12 -2.08 -14.48
N GLY A 83 11.30 -3.09 -15.33
CA GLY A 83 11.02 -4.49 -15.00
C GLY A 83 9.54 -4.84 -14.96
N VAL A 84 9.15 -5.70 -14.02
CA VAL A 84 7.78 -6.27 -13.95
C VAL A 84 6.73 -5.19 -13.75
N ILE A 85 7.00 -4.19 -12.92
CA ILE A 85 6.03 -3.09 -12.73
C ILE A 85 5.82 -2.29 -14.01
N ASP A 86 6.87 -2.04 -14.78
CA ASP A 86 6.77 -1.35 -16.08
C ASP A 86 5.99 -2.19 -17.10
N GLU A 87 6.25 -3.49 -17.16
CA GLU A 87 5.50 -4.43 -17.98
C GLU A 87 3.99 -4.36 -17.67
N ILE A 88 3.61 -4.37 -16.38
CA ILE A 88 2.22 -4.24 -15.93
C ILE A 88 1.62 -2.90 -16.37
N LEU A 89 2.34 -1.79 -16.19
CA LEU A 89 1.83 -0.46 -16.55
C LEU A 89 1.69 -0.26 -18.06
N VAL A 90 2.62 -0.80 -18.86
CA VAL A 90 2.54 -0.79 -20.33
C VAL A 90 1.34 -1.60 -20.80
N GLU A 91 1.15 -2.80 -20.27
CA GLU A 91 -0.01 -3.65 -20.56
C GLU A 91 -1.31 -2.96 -20.17
N ASN A 92 -1.36 -2.36 -18.98
CA ASN A 92 -2.51 -1.59 -18.53
C ASN A 92 -2.81 -0.42 -19.48
N THR A 93 -1.79 0.33 -19.91
CA THR A 93 -1.97 1.44 -20.86
C THR A 93 -2.56 0.96 -22.20
N PHE A 94 -2.15 -0.21 -22.66
CA PHE A 94 -2.64 -0.82 -23.91
C PHE A 94 -4.07 -1.31 -23.78
N ARG A 95 -4.40 -2.04 -22.72
CA ARG A 95 -5.71 -2.72 -22.52
C ARG A 95 -6.76 -1.85 -21.83
N ASN A 96 -6.35 -0.77 -21.18
CA ASN A 96 -7.16 0.04 -20.28
C ASN A 96 -6.93 1.54 -20.50
N ARG A 97 -7.23 2.03 -21.69
CA ARG A 97 -7.00 3.44 -22.07
C ARG A 97 -7.76 4.44 -21.22
N GLU A 98 -8.89 4.02 -20.65
CA GLU A 98 -9.77 4.86 -19.83
C GLU A 98 -9.26 4.98 -18.39
N GLY A 99 -8.27 4.16 -17.98
CA GLY A 99 -7.80 4.11 -16.60
C GLY A 99 -8.84 3.52 -15.63
N ASN A 100 -9.66 2.57 -16.10
CA ASN A 100 -10.67 1.91 -15.28
C ASN A 100 -10.00 0.99 -14.24
N PRO A 101 -10.21 1.20 -12.93
CA PRO A 101 -9.58 0.39 -11.89
C PRO A 101 -9.97 -1.10 -11.94
N VAL A 102 -11.17 -1.43 -12.41
CA VAL A 102 -11.60 -2.84 -12.57
C VAL A 102 -10.81 -3.54 -13.66
N LEU A 103 -10.49 -2.84 -14.75
CA LEU A 103 -9.63 -3.38 -15.80
C LEU A 103 -8.18 -3.51 -15.34
N PHE A 104 -7.73 -2.65 -14.42
CA PHE A 104 -6.42 -2.81 -13.81
C PHE A 104 -6.34 -4.07 -12.93
N ASP A 105 -7.37 -4.36 -12.13
CA ASP A 105 -7.46 -5.61 -11.38
C ASP A 105 -7.37 -6.84 -12.32
N MET A 106 -8.08 -6.79 -13.48
CA MET A 106 -8.02 -7.82 -14.50
C MET A 106 -6.59 -8.01 -15.05
N VAL A 107 -5.87 -6.92 -15.33
CA VAL A 107 -4.48 -7.00 -15.80
C VAL A 107 -3.58 -7.68 -14.76
N LEU A 108 -3.72 -7.33 -13.49
CA LEU A 108 -2.92 -7.92 -12.41
C LEU A 108 -3.20 -9.43 -12.24
N ILE A 109 -4.47 -9.81 -12.24
CA ILE A 109 -4.87 -11.22 -12.14
C ILE A 109 -4.37 -12.02 -13.34
N ASP A 110 -4.53 -11.49 -14.54
CA ASP A 110 -4.09 -12.13 -15.78
C ASP A 110 -2.57 -12.37 -15.78
N LYS A 111 -1.78 -11.38 -15.36
CA LYS A 111 -0.32 -11.49 -15.21
C LYS A 111 0.08 -12.57 -14.20
N VAL A 112 -0.57 -12.64 -13.06
CA VAL A 112 -0.27 -13.65 -12.03
C VAL A 112 -0.68 -15.04 -12.47
N LEU A 113 -1.88 -15.22 -13.06
CA LEU A 113 -2.36 -16.50 -13.52
C LEU A 113 -1.60 -17.04 -14.76
N SER A 114 -0.91 -16.16 -15.49
CA SER A 114 -0.05 -16.56 -16.61
C SER A 114 1.26 -17.21 -16.16
N GLU A 115 1.62 -17.12 -14.87
CA GLU A 115 2.83 -17.72 -14.31
C GLU A 115 2.49 -19.08 -13.65
N PRO A 116 2.85 -20.22 -14.27
CA PRO A 116 2.42 -21.55 -13.80
C PRO A 116 2.99 -21.93 -12.43
N ASN A 117 4.06 -21.26 -12.00
CA ASN A 117 4.70 -21.52 -10.71
C ASN A 117 4.08 -20.70 -9.56
N ILE A 118 2.98 -19.96 -9.79
CA ILE A 118 2.30 -19.23 -8.72
C ILE A 118 1.00 -19.96 -8.35
N THR A 119 0.88 -20.30 -7.08
CA THR A 119 -0.40 -20.64 -6.46
C THR A 119 -0.98 -19.41 -5.79
N LEU A 120 -2.11 -18.93 -6.31
CA LEU A 120 -2.78 -17.70 -5.82
C LEU A 120 -3.88 -18.05 -4.82
N TYR A 121 -3.82 -17.43 -3.65
CA TYR A 121 -4.83 -17.52 -2.58
C TYR A 121 -5.49 -16.14 -2.39
N LEU A 122 -6.68 -15.93 -2.98
CA LEU A 122 -7.49 -14.72 -2.76
C LEU A 122 -8.47 -14.92 -1.59
N ASN A 123 -8.95 -13.82 -1.01
CA ASN A 123 -9.82 -13.81 0.17
C ASN A 123 -9.26 -14.64 1.34
N THR A 124 -7.94 -14.72 1.44
CA THR A 124 -7.25 -15.61 2.38
C THR A 124 -6.38 -14.76 3.29
N CYS A 125 -6.84 -14.58 4.52
CA CYS A 125 -6.19 -13.75 5.52
C CYS A 125 -5.22 -14.57 6.37
N VAL A 126 -3.93 -14.24 6.32
CA VAL A 126 -2.92 -14.77 7.26
C VAL A 126 -3.16 -14.13 8.62
N TYR A 127 -3.33 -14.94 9.66
CA TYR A 127 -3.61 -14.47 11.00
C TYR A 127 -2.70 -15.06 12.07
N ASP A 128 -1.90 -16.07 11.73
CA ASP A 128 -0.96 -16.72 12.64
C ASP A 128 0.24 -17.28 11.86
N ALA A 129 1.37 -17.48 12.54
CA ALA A 129 2.58 -18.04 11.98
C ALA A 129 3.31 -18.92 13.00
N GLU A 130 3.85 -20.03 12.53
CA GLU A 130 4.72 -20.90 13.34
C GLU A 130 6.16 -20.45 13.17
N ILE A 131 6.81 -20.06 14.29
CA ILE A 131 8.19 -19.59 14.31
C ILE A 131 9.00 -20.48 15.26
N SER A 132 10.16 -20.93 14.83
CA SER A 132 11.13 -21.61 15.69
C SER A 132 12.55 -21.19 15.31
N ASP A 133 13.37 -20.92 16.31
CA ASP A 133 14.79 -20.55 16.15
C ASP A 133 14.99 -19.43 15.09
N HIS A 134 14.30 -18.31 15.27
CA HIS A 134 14.35 -17.15 14.35
C HIS A 134 13.93 -17.47 12.89
N THR A 135 13.23 -18.56 12.67
CA THR A 135 12.84 -19.02 11.34
C THR A 135 11.33 -19.22 11.27
N VAL A 136 10.66 -18.62 10.30
CA VAL A 136 9.25 -18.90 9.98
C VAL A 136 9.16 -20.29 9.34
N ARG A 137 8.30 -21.16 9.87
CA ARG A 137 8.06 -22.52 9.36
C ARG A 137 6.82 -22.57 8.47
N SER A 138 5.76 -21.94 8.93
CA SER A 138 4.50 -21.89 8.21
C SER A 138 3.70 -20.64 8.58
N VAL A 139 2.74 -20.31 7.75
CA VAL A 139 1.68 -19.36 8.06
C VAL A 139 0.33 -20.08 8.11
N THR A 140 -0.54 -19.65 9.02
CA THR A 140 -1.92 -20.09 9.06
C THR A 140 -2.82 -18.98 8.53
N ALA A 141 -3.67 -19.34 7.57
CA ALA A 141 -4.57 -18.40 6.92
C ALA A 141 -6.00 -18.93 6.87
N PHE A 142 -6.98 -18.03 6.85
CA PHE A 142 -8.39 -18.38 6.76
C PHE A 142 -9.05 -17.74 5.56
N ASN A 143 -9.76 -18.55 4.78
CA ASN A 143 -10.62 -18.09 3.70
C ASN A 143 -12.09 -18.13 4.16
N PRO A 144 -12.74 -16.99 4.44
CA PRO A 144 -14.10 -16.94 4.93
C PRO A 144 -15.15 -17.32 3.88
N GLN A 145 -14.83 -17.22 2.59
CA GLN A 145 -15.76 -17.56 1.50
C GLN A 145 -15.97 -19.06 1.42
N THR A 146 -14.90 -19.84 1.56
CA THR A 146 -14.94 -21.30 1.50
C THR A 146 -15.04 -21.94 2.89
N GLY A 147 -14.73 -21.21 3.95
CA GLY A 147 -14.61 -21.73 5.32
C GLY A 147 -13.39 -22.63 5.51
N THR A 148 -12.32 -22.38 4.76
CA THR A 148 -11.11 -23.21 4.74
C THR A 148 -9.99 -22.56 5.56
N TYR A 149 -9.35 -23.36 6.41
CA TYR A 149 -8.09 -23.03 7.04
C TYR A 149 -6.94 -23.60 6.23
N HIS A 150 -5.96 -22.77 5.92
CA HIS A 150 -4.74 -23.14 5.22
C HIS A 150 -3.56 -23.06 6.16
N THR A 151 -2.76 -24.13 6.22
CA THR A 151 -1.40 -24.10 6.77
C THR A 151 -0.45 -24.17 5.59
N ILE A 152 0.32 -23.10 5.38
CA ILE A 152 1.19 -22.98 4.21
C ILE A 152 2.63 -22.91 4.70
N GLU A 153 3.37 -24.01 4.46
CA GLU A 153 4.79 -24.13 4.78
C GLU A 153 5.64 -23.47 3.70
N GLY A 154 6.80 -22.93 4.08
CA GLY A 154 7.74 -22.32 3.15
C GLY A 154 9.19 -22.49 3.55
N ASP A 155 10.09 -22.42 2.58
CA ASP A 155 11.53 -22.33 2.82
C ASP A 155 11.92 -20.88 3.09
N LEU A 156 11.38 -19.94 2.27
CA LEU A 156 11.53 -18.49 2.42
C LEU A 156 10.15 -17.81 2.47
N PHE A 157 10.13 -16.67 3.12
CA PHE A 157 8.92 -15.85 3.27
C PHE A 157 9.19 -14.40 2.87
N ALA A 158 8.16 -13.72 2.35
CA ALA A 158 8.18 -12.29 2.09
C ALA A 158 6.92 -11.64 2.66
N ASP A 159 7.09 -10.66 3.54
CA ASP A 159 5.99 -9.83 4.01
C ASP A 159 5.81 -8.62 3.10
N CYS A 160 4.76 -8.67 2.26
CA CYS A 160 4.30 -7.61 1.38
C CYS A 160 2.89 -7.13 1.75
N SER A 161 2.46 -7.40 2.99
CA SER A 161 1.08 -7.14 3.48
C SER A 161 0.75 -5.66 3.66
N GLY A 162 1.76 -4.81 3.57
CA GLY A 162 1.65 -3.36 3.72
C GLY A 162 1.60 -2.88 5.17
N ASP A 163 1.12 -3.66 6.10
CA ASP A 163 1.15 -3.37 7.54
C ASP A 163 2.15 -4.25 8.31
N GLY A 164 2.86 -5.14 7.60
CA GLY A 164 3.87 -6.02 8.21
C GLY A 164 3.26 -7.08 9.12
N ALA A 165 2.21 -7.74 8.65
CA ALA A 165 1.49 -8.72 9.46
C ALA A 165 2.37 -9.92 9.82
N LEU A 166 3.08 -10.49 8.85
CA LEU A 166 3.95 -11.64 9.08
C LEU A 166 5.20 -11.27 9.87
N ALA A 167 5.88 -10.18 9.51
CA ALA A 167 7.08 -9.73 10.20
C ALA A 167 6.80 -9.39 11.67
N TYR A 168 5.62 -8.82 11.96
CA TYR A 168 5.17 -8.59 13.33
C TYR A 168 4.94 -9.90 14.10
N MET A 169 4.25 -10.88 13.50
CA MET A 169 4.04 -12.19 14.13
C MET A 169 5.35 -12.93 14.33
N ALA A 170 6.32 -12.76 13.45
CA ALA A 170 7.65 -13.35 13.54
C ALA A 170 8.56 -12.66 14.57
N GLY A 171 8.12 -11.56 15.18
CA GLY A 171 8.87 -10.86 16.23
C GLY A 171 9.97 -9.94 15.72
N ALA A 172 9.94 -9.56 14.43
CA ALA A 172 10.91 -8.62 13.88
C ALA A 172 10.77 -7.22 14.53
N GLU A 173 11.89 -6.57 14.81
CA GLU A 173 11.93 -5.22 15.38
C GLU A 173 11.35 -4.21 14.37
N TYR A 174 10.46 -3.36 14.85
CA TYR A 174 9.83 -2.32 14.02
C TYR A 174 9.69 -1.01 14.76
N ARG A 175 9.48 0.04 13.97
CA ARG A 175 9.09 1.36 14.44
C ARG A 175 7.71 1.72 13.89
N MET A 176 6.99 2.54 14.63
CA MET A 176 5.71 3.10 14.24
C MET A 176 5.65 4.53 14.77
N GLY A 177 5.47 5.48 13.87
CA GLY A 177 5.55 6.90 14.21
C GLY A 177 6.87 7.55 13.77
N ALA A 178 6.91 8.88 13.84
CA ALA A 178 8.06 9.67 13.43
C ALA A 178 9.20 9.62 14.46
N GLU A 179 10.42 9.51 13.98
CA GLU A 179 11.64 9.65 14.78
C GLU A 179 11.86 11.12 15.17
N ASP A 180 12.58 11.34 16.26
CA ASP A 180 13.06 12.68 16.62
C ASP A 180 14.14 13.13 15.62
N ARG A 181 14.17 14.44 15.34
CA ARG A 181 15.11 15.02 14.35
C ARG A 181 16.56 14.66 14.62
N GLU A 182 16.93 14.61 15.89
CA GLU A 182 18.30 14.37 16.35
C GLU A 182 18.74 12.92 16.11
N GLU A 183 17.80 11.97 16.02
CA GLU A 183 18.13 10.55 15.91
C GLU A 183 18.89 10.24 14.62
N TYR A 184 18.43 10.80 13.49
CA TYR A 184 19.08 10.67 12.18
C TYR A 184 19.59 11.99 11.60
N GLY A 185 19.49 13.10 12.33
CA GLY A 185 19.87 14.42 11.84
C GLY A 185 19.03 14.92 10.66
N GLU A 186 17.78 14.45 10.54
CA GLU A 186 16.89 14.74 9.43
C GLU A 186 16.27 16.14 9.53
N LYS A 187 16.65 17.03 8.61
CA LYS A 187 16.16 18.43 8.62
C LYS A 187 14.66 18.56 8.37
N PHE A 188 14.08 17.60 7.64
CA PHE A 188 12.65 17.58 7.31
C PHE A 188 11.81 16.79 8.32
N ALA A 189 12.45 16.22 9.34
CA ALA A 189 11.69 15.57 10.42
C ALA A 189 10.72 16.58 11.04
N PRO A 190 9.42 16.29 11.02
CA PRO A 190 8.40 17.23 11.47
C PRO A 190 8.44 17.40 13.01
N ASP A 191 7.94 18.54 13.49
CA ASP A 191 7.57 18.64 14.88
C ASP A 191 6.37 17.72 15.15
N LYS A 192 6.50 16.80 16.08
CA LYS A 192 5.43 15.82 16.40
C LYS A 192 4.16 16.48 16.91
N ASN A 193 4.26 17.64 17.57
CA ASN A 193 3.10 18.39 18.03
C ASN A 193 2.30 18.96 16.86
N GLU A 194 2.97 19.39 15.80
CA GLU A 194 2.36 19.94 14.60
C GLU A 194 1.89 18.83 13.64
N TYR A 195 2.78 17.89 13.35
CA TYR A 195 2.54 16.85 12.33
C TYR A 195 1.95 15.55 12.88
N GLY A 196 2.06 15.28 14.19
CA GLY A 196 1.73 13.98 14.76
C GLY A 196 2.77 12.92 14.40
N GLU A 197 2.38 11.66 14.51
CA GLU A 197 3.33 10.57 14.43
C GLU A 197 3.28 9.76 13.13
N LEU A 198 2.13 9.75 12.43
CA LEU A 198 1.92 8.92 11.26
C LEU A 198 1.30 9.72 10.11
N LEU A 199 1.47 9.21 8.91
CA LEU A 199 0.75 9.70 7.73
C LEU A 199 -0.66 9.08 7.71
N GLY A 200 -1.68 9.92 7.72
CA GLY A 200 -3.08 9.49 7.74
C GLY A 200 -3.53 8.74 6.50
N HIS A 201 -4.73 8.19 6.55
CA HIS A 201 -5.36 7.47 5.45
C HIS A 201 -6.29 8.36 4.65
N SER A 202 -6.59 8.00 3.39
CA SER A 202 -7.58 8.66 2.56
C SER A 202 -8.65 7.69 2.08
N ILE A 203 -9.90 8.17 1.96
CA ILE A 203 -10.94 7.52 1.16
C ILE A 203 -11.30 8.45 0.01
N LEU A 204 -11.31 7.90 -1.19
CA LEU A 204 -11.61 8.59 -2.42
C LEU A 204 -13.06 8.33 -2.82
N PHE A 205 -13.63 9.23 -3.63
CA PHE A 205 -14.92 9.03 -4.27
C PHE A 205 -14.86 9.43 -5.74
N TYR A 206 -15.71 8.80 -6.55
CA TYR A 206 -15.89 9.12 -7.96
C TYR A 206 -17.32 9.56 -8.20
N ILE A 207 -17.47 10.46 -9.15
CA ILE A 207 -18.76 11.02 -9.56
C ILE A 207 -19.00 10.74 -11.04
N LYS A 208 -20.27 10.71 -11.43
CA LYS A 208 -20.64 10.66 -12.84
C LYS A 208 -21.82 11.59 -13.12
N ASP A 209 -21.84 12.14 -14.34
CA ASP A 209 -22.96 12.85 -14.90
C ASP A 209 -24.05 11.85 -15.34
N THR A 210 -25.28 12.05 -14.91
CA THR A 210 -26.44 11.22 -15.26
C THR A 210 -27.23 11.81 -16.42
N GLY A 211 -26.88 13.00 -16.90
CA GLY A 211 -27.58 13.73 -17.94
C GLY A 211 -28.93 14.34 -17.51
N CYS A 212 -29.33 14.20 -16.26
CA CYS A 212 -30.55 14.78 -15.70
C CYS A 212 -30.37 15.05 -14.20
N PRO A 213 -31.20 15.96 -13.61
CA PRO A 213 -31.12 16.28 -12.19
C PRO A 213 -31.30 15.07 -11.28
N VAL A 214 -30.38 14.89 -10.34
CA VAL A 214 -30.39 13.82 -9.33
C VAL A 214 -30.39 14.42 -7.94
N ARG A 215 -31.35 14.03 -7.11
CA ARG A 215 -31.38 14.40 -5.69
C ARG A 215 -30.42 13.54 -4.89
N PHE A 216 -29.81 14.12 -3.88
CA PHE A 216 -29.04 13.43 -2.87
C PHE A 216 -29.63 13.71 -1.50
N GLU A 217 -29.88 12.67 -0.74
CA GLU A 217 -30.29 12.75 0.65
C GLU A 217 -29.13 12.21 1.50
N ALA A 218 -28.57 13.08 2.32
CA ALA A 218 -27.41 12.72 3.13
C ALA A 218 -27.78 11.74 4.24
N PRO A 219 -26.97 10.71 4.47
CA PRO A 219 -27.17 9.85 5.65
C PRO A 219 -26.96 10.66 6.95
N GLU A 220 -27.63 10.26 8.02
CA GLU A 220 -27.53 10.96 9.31
C GLU A 220 -26.10 11.03 9.86
N PHE A 221 -25.27 10.05 9.54
CA PHE A 221 -23.87 10.01 9.97
C PHE A 221 -22.96 10.95 9.17
N ALA A 222 -23.42 11.54 8.05
CA ALA A 222 -22.61 12.47 7.27
C ALA A 222 -22.15 13.66 8.12
N LEU A 223 -20.91 14.09 7.92
CA LEU A 223 -20.35 15.24 8.63
C LEU A 223 -21.19 16.48 8.32
N LYS A 224 -21.63 17.16 9.38
CA LYS A 224 -22.36 18.43 9.30
C LYS A 224 -21.36 19.60 9.35
N GLU A 225 -21.76 20.77 8.92
CA GLU A 225 -20.96 22.01 9.04
C GLU A 225 -19.58 21.90 8.38
N VAL A 226 -19.52 21.18 7.25
CA VAL A 226 -18.25 20.83 6.58
C VAL A 226 -17.40 22.06 6.20
N GLU A 227 -18.01 23.19 5.83
CA GLU A 227 -17.26 24.41 5.51
C GLU A 227 -16.57 25.03 6.72
N GLU A 228 -17.13 24.82 7.91
CA GLU A 228 -16.55 25.31 9.15
C GLU A 228 -15.42 24.36 9.59
N LEU A 229 -15.68 23.06 9.54
CA LEU A 229 -14.78 22.02 10.04
C LEU A 229 -13.64 21.68 9.06
N ILE A 230 -13.83 21.92 7.74
CA ILE A 230 -12.84 21.58 6.70
C ILE A 230 -12.37 22.85 6.01
N PRO A 231 -11.32 23.52 6.51
CA PRO A 231 -10.86 24.81 5.97
C PRO A 231 -10.50 24.77 4.48
N ARG A 232 -10.00 23.63 3.98
CA ARG A 232 -9.59 23.44 2.57
C ARG A 232 -10.73 23.49 1.57
N LEU A 233 -11.99 23.31 1.97
CA LEU A 233 -13.15 23.50 1.10
C LEU A 233 -13.32 24.95 0.59
N ARG A 234 -12.72 25.91 1.29
CA ARG A 234 -12.73 27.32 0.89
C ARG A 234 -11.56 27.69 -0.01
N ASN A 235 -10.63 26.77 -0.24
CA ASN A 235 -9.42 27.02 -1.02
C ASN A 235 -9.55 26.34 -2.41
N PRO A 236 -9.63 27.11 -3.51
CA PRO A 236 -9.76 26.55 -4.87
C PRO A 236 -8.54 25.76 -5.35
N GLU A 237 -7.40 25.83 -4.66
CA GLU A 237 -6.25 24.97 -4.90
C GLU A 237 -6.55 23.50 -4.55
N TYR A 238 -7.36 23.29 -3.51
CA TYR A 238 -7.70 21.93 -3.01
C TYR A 238 -9.08 21.48 -3.46
N PHE A 239 -10.04 22.37 -3.51
CA PHE A 239 -11.44 22.04 -3.74
C PHE A 239 -11.94 22.56 -5.09
N ASN A 240 -12.33 21.62 -5.96
CA ASN A 240 -12.92 21.91 -7.26
C ASN A 240 -13.94 20.80 -7.60
N THR A 241 -15.20 21.16 -7.75
CA THR A 241 -16.32 20.24 -8.02
C THR A 241 -16.20 19.44 -9.31
N SER A 242 -15.43 19.93 -10.29
CA SER A 242 -15.14 19.19 -11.52
C SER A 242 -14.14 18.03 -11.34
N GLN A 243 -13.53 17.92 -10.16
CA GLN A 243 -12.53 16.90 -9.85
C GLN A 243 -13.13 15.80 -8.97
N HIS A 244 -12.52 14.62 -9.04
CA HIS A 244 -12.87 13.46 -8.22
C HIS A 244 -11.69 12.48 -8.10
N GLY A 245 -11.88 11.39 -7.37
CA GLY A 245 -10.86 10.35 -7.19
C GLY A 245 -9.60 10.89 -6.54
N CYS A 246 -8.44 10.56 -7.09
CA CYS A 246 -7.15 10.93 -6.51
C CYS A 246 -6.89 12.45 -6.43
N LYS A 247 -7.70 13.29 -7.07
CA LYS A 247 -7.61 14.74 -6.88
C LYS A 247 -8.02 15.19 -5.48
N TYR A 248 -8.79 14.36 -4.78
CA TYR A 248 -9.17 14.57 -3.39
C TYR A 248 -8.31 13.78 -2.39
N TRP A 249 -7.04 13.51 -2.72
CA TRP A 249 -6.08 12.82 -1.85
C TRP A 249 -5.93 13.47 -0.47
N TRP A 250 -6.21 14.75 -0.36
CA TRP A 250 -6.14 15.55 0.87
C TRP A 250 -7.34 15.32 1.83
N LEU A 251 -8.38 14.59 1.42
CA LEU A 251 -9.39 14.03 2.33
C LEU A 251 -8.75 12.89 3.12
N GLU A 252 -8.07 13.27 4.17
CA GLU A 252 -7.18 12.43 4.96
C GLU A 252 -7.48 12.53 6.44
N TYR A 253 -7.37 11.42 7.14
CA TYR A 253 -7.59 11.34 8.58
C TYR A 253 -6.77 10.22 9.22
N GLY A 254 -6.46 10.37 10.53
CA GLY A 254 -5.90 9.30 11.36
C GLY A 254 -4.40 9.37 11.62
N GLY A 255 -3.71 10.46 11.25
CA GLY A 255 -2.28 10.61 11.52
C GLY A 255 -1.88 10.65 13.00
N ARG A 256 -2.86 10.89 13.91
CA ARG A 256 -2.68 10.83 15.36
C ARG A 256 -3.23 9.56 16.00
N LEU A 257 -3.64 8.58 15.19
CA LEU A 257 -4.22 7.31 15.65
C LEU A 257 -3.30 6.14 15.27
N ASP A 258 -3.48 5.00 15.90
CA ASP A 258 -2.86 3.75 15.45
C ASP A 258 -3.47 3.35 14.11
N THR A 259 -2.73 3.53 13.02
CA THR A 259 -3.19 3.30 11.64
C THR A 259 -3.51 1.83 11.34
N ILE A 260 -3.21 0.92 12.26
CA ILE A 260 -3.57 -0.50 12.17
C ILE A 260 -4.79 -0.79 13.06
N ARG A 261 -4.67 -0.52 14.37
CA ARG A 261 -5.72 -0.87 15.33
C ARG A 261 -6.99 -0.02 15.17
N ASP A 262 -6.82 1.26 14.85
CA ASP A 262 -7.93 2.19 14.66
C ASP A 262 -8.40 2.27 13.20
N THR A 263 -7.96 1.38 12.29
CA THR A 263 -8.25 1.48 10.85
C THR A 263 -9.76 1.54 10.54
N GLU A 264 -10.59 0.80 11.26
CA GLU A 264 -12.05 0.86 11.09
C GLU A 264 -12.63 2.20 11.57
N LYS A 265 -12.15 2.72 12.70
CA LYS A 265 -12.53 4.04 13.20
C LYS A 265 -12.15 5.15 12.22
N ILE A 266 -10.94 5.06 11.66
CA ILE A 266 -10.44 5.98 10.62
C ILE A 266 -11.32 5.90 9.37
N LYS A 267 -11.67 4.69 8.93
CA LYS A 267 -12.56 4.47 7.78
C LYS A 267 -13.93 5.13 7.98
N PHE A 268 -14.56 4.90 9.14
CA PHE A 268 -15.86 5.49 9.43
C PHE A 268 -15.81 7.02 9.48
N GLU A 269 -14.75 7.62 10.04
CA GLU A 269 -14.58 9.07 10.02
C GLU A 269 -14.41 9.60 8.60
N LEU A 270 -13.61 8.92 7.77
CA LEU A 270 -13.45 9.28 6.35
C LEU A 270 -14.78 9.17 5.57
N TRP A 271 -15.62 8.17 5.86
CA TRP A 271 -16.95 8.10 5.26
C TRP A 271 -17.84 9.27 5.69
N LYS A 272 -17.85 9.64 6.97
CA LYS A 272 -18.54 10.85 7.46
C LYS A 272 -18.12 12.07 6.67
N ILE A 273 -16.80 12.24 6.48
CA ILE A 273 -16.22 13.36 5.74
C ILE A 273 -16.68 13.33 4.27
N VAL A 274 -16.51 12.21 3.57
CA VAL A 274 -16.88 12.08 2.15
C VAL A 274 -18.36 12.38 1.92
N TYR A 275 -19.25 11.77 2.71
CA TYR A 275 -20.69 12.01 2.56
C TYR A 275 -21.09 13.42 2.98
N GLY A 276 -20.41 14.03 3.94
CA GLY A 276 -20.59 15.42 4.32
C GLY A 276 -20.17 16.40 3.22
N VAL A 277 -19.00 16.19 2.62
CA VAL A 277 -18.50 16.98 1.47
C VAL A 277 -19.42 16.84 0.28
N TRP A 278 -19.88 15.60 -0.02
CA TRP A 278 -20.83 15.39 -1.11
C TRP A 278 -22.19 16.07 -0.85
N ASN A 279 -22.68 16.01 0.39
CA ASN A 279 -23.90 16.74 0.77
C ASN A 279 -23.74 18.26 0.58
N HIS A 280 -22.59 18.81 0.94
CA HIS A 280 -22.29 20.21 0.71
C HIS A 280 -22.31 20.56 -0.77
N ILE A 281 -21.69 19.73 -1.61
CA ILE A 281 -21.70 19.91 -3.08
C ILE A 281 -23.14 19.90 -3.61
N LYS A 282 -23.97 18.96 -3.21
CA LYS A 282 -25.32 18.77 -3.76
C LYS A 282 -26.39 19.70 -3.19
N ASN A 283 -26.30 20.06 -1.91
CA ASN A 283 -27.43 20.63 -1.18
C ASN A 283 -27.15 22.05 -0.62
N SER A 284 -25.92 22.58 -0.72
CA SER A 284 -25.64 23.94 -0.25
C SER A 284 -26.21 25.07 -1.13
N GLY A 285 -26.61 24.73 -2.36
CA GLY A 285 -27.03 25.72 -3.39
C GLY A 285 -25.87 26.48 -4.04
N LYS A 286 -24.61 26.16 -3.67
CA LYS A 286 -23.41 26.86 -4.18
C LYS A 286 -22.89 26.33 -5.52
N PHE A 287 -23.29 25.11 -5.91
CA PHE A 287 -22.74 24.36 -7.04
C PHE A 287 -23.85 23.87 -7.98
N PRO A 288 -24.58 24.80 -8.68
CA PRO A 288 -25.70 24.43 -9.56
C PRO A 288 -25.24 23.53 -10.72
N GLU A 289 -23.98 23.64 -11.16
CA GLU A 289 -23.37 22.78 -12.17
C GLU A 289 -23.33 21.29 -11.78
N MET A 290 -23.48 20.99 -10.50
CA MET A 290 -23.46 19.62 -9.99
C MET A 290 -24.84 18.97 -9.89
N GLU A 291 -25.90 19.63 -10.39
CA GLU A 291 -27.27 19.13 -10.30
C GLU A 291 -27.44 17.73 -10.91
N ASN A 292 -26.82 17.48 -12.06
CA ASN A 292 -26.89 16.20 -12.77
C ASN A 292 -25.92 15.13 -12.26
N TYR A 293 -25.06 15.44 -11.29
CA TYR A 293 -24.02 14.51 -10.83
C TYR A 293 -24.48 13.66 -9.66
N THR A 294 -24.02 12.40 -9.64
CA THR A 294 -24.19 11.46 -8.53
C THR A 294 -22.87 10.84 -8.13
N LEU A 295 -22.80 10.29 -6.91
CA LEU A 295 -21.69 9.41 -6.52
C LEU A 295 -21.77 8.13 -7.35
N GLU A 296 -20.70 7.81 -8.07
CA GLU A 296 -20.54 6.55 -8.77
C GLU A 296 -19.92 5.49 -7.85
N TRP A 297 -18.98 5.93 -7.02
CA TRP A 297 -18.24 5.02 -6.13
C TRP A 297 -17.65 5.80 -4.95
N VAL A 298 -17.61 5.15 -3.82
CA VAL A 298 -16.89 5.60 -2.60
C VAL A 298 -16.01 4.46 -2.12
N GLY A 299 -14.77 4.76 -1.73
CA GLY A 299 -13.80 3.77 -1.27
C GLY A 299 -14.32 2.90 -0.13
N LEU A 300 -14.14 1.60 -0.25
CA LEU A 300 -14.53 0.60 0.74
C LEU A 300 -13.45 0.39 1.80
N PHE A 301 -12.20 0.61 1.40
CA PHE A 301 -11.02 0.54 2.25
C PHE A 301 -10.24 1.84 2.17
N PRO A 302 -9.67 2.29 3.30
CA PRO A 302 -8.82 3.47 3.27
C PRO A 302 -7.49 3.18 2.56
N GLY A 303 -7.06 4.11 1.72
CA GLY A 303 -5.72 4.11 1.16
C GLY A 303 -4.70 4.45 2.24
N LYS A 304 -3.93 3.47 2.67
CA LYS A 304 -2.97 3.59 3.77
C LYS A 304 -1.64 4.13 3.26
N ARG A 305 -1.05 5.08 4.00
CA ARG A 305 0.28 5.65 3.70
C ARG A 305 1.38 5.08 4.55
N GLU A 306 1.16 4.97 5.86
CA GLU A 306 2.16 4.54 6.82
C GLU A 306 1.56 3.65 7.90
N SER A 307 2.38 2.71 8.39
CA SER A 307 2.14 1.87 9.55
C SER A 307 3.47 1.47 10.17
N ARG A 308 3.72 0.17 10.37
CA ARG A 308 5.04 -0.33 10.82
C ARG A 308 6.09 -0.14 9.73
N ARG A 309 7.31 0.18 10.16
CA ARG A 309 8.54 0.17 9.38
C ARG A 309 9.53 -0.72 10.11
N PHE A 310 9.92 -1.83 9.48
CA PHE A 310 10.77 -2.83 10.13
C PHE A 310 12.23 -2.43 10.04
N LYS A 311 13.01 -2.87 11.01
CA LYS A 311 14.45 -2.66 11.04
C LYS A 311 15.13 -3.68 10.13
N GLY A 312 15.88 -3.18 9.18
CA GLY A 312 16.77 -3.95 8.32
C GLY A 312 18.23 -3.81 8.77
N TYR A 313 19.12 -4.30 7.93
CA TYR A 313 20.58 -4.12 8.14
C TYR A 313 21.04 -2.69 7.83
N TYR A 314 20.22 -1.90 7.18
CA TYR A 314 20.43 -0.47 6.91
C TYR A 314 19.11 0.29 7.07
N MET A 315 19.18 1.48 7.67
CA MET A 315 18.05 2.41 7.75
C MET A 315 18.23 3.51 6.72
N LEU A 316 17.45 3.50 5.65
CA LEU A 316 17.48 4.56 4.64
C LEU A 316 16.84 5.82 5.19
N THR A 317 17.52 6.96 5.03
CA THR A 317 17.17 8.24 5.63
C THR A 317 16.95 9.34 4.61
N GLN A 318 16.56 10.53 5.08
CA GLN A 318 16.45 11.75 4.27
C GLN A 318 17.75 12.03 3.50
N GLN A 319 18.91 11.83 4.12
CA GLN A 319 20.20 12.15 3.53
C GLN A 319 20.46 11.27 2.28
N ASP A 320 20.13 9.99 2.35
CA ASP A 320 20.26 9.08 1.21
C ASP A 320 19.46 9.56 -0.01
N ILE A 321 18.27 10.11 0.24
CA ILE A 321 17.37 10.61 -0.80
C ILE A 321 17.84 11.96 -1.36
N ILE A 322 18.16 12.92 -0.50
CA ILE A 322 18.45 14.30 -0.91
C ILE A 322 19.88 14.44 -1.42
N GLU A 323 20.84 13.77 -0.79
CA GLU A 323 22.25 13.79 -1.14
C GLU A 323 22.61 12.71 -2.16
N GLN A 324 21.70 11.77 -2.38
CA GLN A 324 21.82 10.67 -3.36
C GLN A 324 23.07 9.81 -3.10
N HIS A 325 23.20 9.33 -1.85
CA HIS A 325 24.31 8.47 -1.46
C HIS A 325 24.33 7.19 -2.31
N GLU A 326 25.52 6.85 -2.78
CA GLU A 326 25.73 5.58 -3.49
C GLU A 326 25.67 4.40 -2.50
N GLN A 327 24.93 3.38 -2.89
CA GLN A 327 24.77 2.15 -2.12
C GLN A 327 25.42 0.98 -2.89
N TYR A 328 26.38 0.31 -2.29
CA TYR A 328 27.12 -0.80 -2.94
C TYR A 328 26.19 -1.99 -3.28
N ASP A 329 25.09 -2.14 -2.54
CA ASP A 329 24.09 -3.17 -2.67
C ASP A 329 22.75 -2.62 -3.21
N ALA A 330 22.79 -1.59 -4.06
CA ALA A 330 21.60 -1.00 -4.65
C ALA A 330 20.85 -2.01 -5.53
N VAL A 331 19.59 -2.28 -5.22
CA VAL A 331 18.74 -3.24 -5.95
C VAL A 331 17.46 -2.62 -6.52
N SER A 332 17.13 -1.42 -6.07
CA SER A 332 16.02 -0.65 -6.61
C SER A 332 16.30 0.86 -6.45
N PHE A 333 15.39 1.68 -6.95
CA PHE A 333 15.51 3.14 -6.84
C PHE A 333 14.15 3.78 -6.65
N GLY A 334 14.15 4.99 -6.08
CA GLY A 334 13.01 5.87 -6.02
C GLY A 334 13.33 7.25 -6.62
N GLY A 335 12.33 8.11 -6.68
CA GLY A 335 12.48 9.47 -7.21
C GLY A 335 11.28 10.36 -6.89
N TRP A 336 10.27 9.83 -6.18
CA TRP A 336 9.19 10.64 -5.63
C TRP A 336 9.75 11.64 -4.62
N SER A 337 9.14 12.82 -4.48
CA SER A 337 9.51 13.76 -3.43
C SER A 337 9.32 13.13 -2.05
N ILE A 338 10.09 13.58 -1.07
CA ILE A 338 9.73 13.37 0.32
C ILE A 338 8.43 14.13 0.56
N ASP A 339 7.36 13.43 0.82
CA ASP A 339 5.99 13.92 0.86
C ASP A 339 5.37 13.60 2.24
N LEU A 340 5.40 14.58 3.14
CA LEU A 340 4.93 14.46 4.51
C LEU A 340 3.60 15.19 4.69
N HIS A 341 2.64 14.50 5.28
CA HIS A 341 1.29 14.97 5.50
C HIS A 341 1.08 15.33 6.98
N PRO A 342 0.48 16.49 7.30
CA PRO A 342 0.12 16.82 8.66
C PRO A 342 -0.89 15.84 9.25
N ALA A 343 -0.69 15.47 10.52
CA ALA A 343 -1.54 14.46 11.19
C ALA A 343 -3.00 14.87 11.33
N ASP A 344 -3.30 16.16 11.38
CA ASP A 344 -4.67 16.68 11.46
C ASP A 344 -5.46 16.47 10.16
N GLY A 345 -4.76 16.08 9.09
CA GLY A 345 -5.39 15.69 7.82
C GLY A 345 -6.35 16.75 7.31
N VAL A 346 -7.58 16.36 7.01
CA VAL A 346 -8.64 17.21 6.45
C VAL A 346 -9.03 18.39 7.36
N TYR A 347 -8.89 18.24 8.67
CA TYR A 347 -9.23 19.27 9.66
C TYR A 347 -8.11 20.31 9.86
N GLY A 348 -6.92 20.06 9.34
CA GLY A 348 -5.80 20.98 9.45
C GLY A 348 -5.99 22.27 8.63
N THR A 349 -5.54 23.41 9.19
CA THR A 349 -5.63 24.74 8.58
C THR A 349 -4.47 25.06 7.63
N GLY A 350 -3.36 24.33 7.74
CA GLY A 350 -2.16 24.50 6.92
C GLY A 350 -2.21 23.79 5.56
N ARG A 351 -1.04 23.67 4.92
CA ARG A 351 -0.90 22.87 3.70
C ARG A 351 -1.28 21.42 3.95
N ALA A 352 -1.83 20.75 2.92
CA ALA A 352 -2.19 19.35 3.03
C ALA A 352 -0.97 18.40 3.02
N CYS A 353 0.14 18.84 2.45
CA CYS A 353 1.43 18.15 2.51
C CYS A 353 2.59 19.13 2.35
N ASN A 354 3.77 18.70 2.76
CA ASN A 354 5.04 19.35 2.43
C ASN A 354 5.87 18.40 1.57
N GLN A 355 6.45 18.94 0.50
CA GLN A 355 7.19 18.16 -0.48
C GLN A 355 8.59 18.72 -0.68
N TRP A 356 9.59 17.83 -0.63
CA TRP A 356 10.99 18.15 -0.90
C TRP A 356 11.51 17.20 -1.98
N HIS A 357 11.88 17.77 -3.12
CA HIS A 357 12.36 17.01 -4.28
C HIS A 357 13.85 16.71 -4.16
N SER A 358 14.23 15.47 -4.46
CA SER A 358 15.63 15.12 -4.71
C SER A 358 16.13 15.70 -6.03
N LYS A 359 17.44 15.79 -6.20
CA LYS A 359 18.06 16.25 -7.45
C LYS A 359 17.91 15.24 -8.60
N GLY A 360 17.71 13.99 -8.28
CA GLY A 360 17.58 12.88 -9.21
C GLY A 360 16.93 11.66 -8.52
N ILE A 361 17.08 10.51 -9.12
CA ILE A 361 16.71 9.25 -8.47
C ILE A 361 17.71 8.94 -7.35
N TYR A 362 17.25 8.24 -6.31
CA TYR A 362 18.08 7.73 -5.23
C TYR A 362 18.02 6.21 -5.19
N GLN A 363 19.06 5.59 -4.65
CA GLN A 363 19.20 4.15 -4.57
C GLN A 363 18.55 3.60 -3.30
N ILE A 364 17.93 2.42 -3.40
CA ILE A 364 17.41 1.65 -2.27
C ILE A 364 18.26 0.38 -2.16
N PRO A 365 19.01 0.22 -1.06
CA PRO A 365 19.88 -0.91 -0.87
C PRO A 365 19.12 -2.18 -0.47
N TYR A 366 19.66 -3.33 -0.83
CA TYR A 366 19.14 -4.65 -0.45
C TYR A 366 19.01 -4.81 1.07
N ARG A 367 19.93 -4.25 1.82
CA ARG A 367 19.93 -4.25 3.30
C ARG A 367 18.69 -3.62 3.93
N CYS A 368 17.90 -2.85 3.19
CA CYS A 368 16.61 -2.34 3.64
C CYS A 368 15.46 -3.35 3.49
N LEU A 369 15.67 -4.44 2.75
CA LEU A 369 14.65 -5.43 2.39
C LEU A 369 14.74 -6.72 3.20
N VAL A 370 15.70 -6.84 4.09
CA VAL A 370 15.93 -7.99 4.97
C VAL A 370 16.06 -7.55 6.43
N THR A 371 15.52 -8.33 7.34
CA THR A 371 15.60 -8.08 8.79
C THR A 371 16.66 -8.97 9.44
N PRO A 372 17.41 -8.47 10.44
CA PRO A 372 18.36 -9.28 11.20
C PRO A 372 17.68 -10.26 12.17
N ASP A 373 16.39 -10.06 12.47
CA ASP A 373 15.70 -10.80 13.54
C ASP A 373 15.12 -12.13 13.08
N VAL A 374 14.91 -12.32 11.75
CA VAL A 374 14.28 -13.51 11.19
C VAL A 374 15.06 -13.99 9.96
N ASP A 375 15.61 -15.20 10.05
CA ASP A 375 16.58 -15.76 9.13
C ASP A 375 16.11 -15.95 7.69
N ASN A 376 14.82 -16.18 7.49
CA ASN A 376 14.24 -16.54 6.19
C ASN A 376 13.11 -15.59 5.73
N LEU A 377 13.14 -14.34 6.22
CA LEU A 377 12.09 -13.36 5.95
C LEU A 377 12.62 -12.14 5.19
N PHE A 378 11.95 -11.79 4.09
CA PHE A 378 12.06 -10.50 3.41
C PHE A 378 10.95 -9.55 3.86
N ILE A 379 11.23 -8.27 3.85
CA ILE A 379 10.27 -7.19 4.10
C ILE A 379 10.15 -6.31 2.86
N GLY A 380 8.93 -6.10 2.37
CA GLY A 380 8.69 -5.41 1.10
C GLY A 380 7.56 -4.40 1.12
N GLY A 381 7.63 -3.41 0.24
CA GLY A 381 6.63 -2.36 0.18
C GLY A 381 6.93 -1.18 1.11
N ARG A 382 5.89 -0.60 1.71
CA ARG A 382 6.05 0.56 2.61
C ARG A 382 6.59 0.22 4.01
N ILE A 383 6.80 -1.07 4.29
CA ILE A 383 7.27 -1.56 5.60
C ILE A 383 8.79 -1.76 5.66
N ILE A 384 9.51 -1.48 4.60
CA ILE A 384 10.97 -1.64 4.53
C ILE A 384 11.70 -0.75 5.54
N SER A 385 13.00 -0.99 5.71
CA SER A 385 13.83 -0.28 6.70
C SER A 385 14.15 1.15 6.25
N VAL A 386 13.31 2.08 6.67
CA VAL A 386 13.43 3.51 6.33
C VAL A 386 12.98 4.37 7.51
N SER A 387 13.50 5.60 7.62
CA SER A 387 12.98 6.60 8.57
C SER A 387 11.58 7.06 8.16
N HIS A 388 10.84 7.70 9.08
CA HIS A 388 9.54 8.32 8.75
C HIS A 388 9.66 9.31 7.58
N VAL A 389 10.70 10.12 7.58
CA VAL A 389 10.95 11.12 6.53
C VAL A 389 11.19 10.43 5.18
N ALA A 390 12.09 9.44 5.15
CA ALA A 390 12.37 8.68 3.94
C ALA A 390 11.16 7.88 3.43
N ASN A 391 10.32 7.36 4.35
CA ASN A 391 9.07 6.71 4.00
C ASN A 391 8.14 7.61 3.18
N GLY A 392 8.17 8.93 3.41
CA GLY A 392 7.44 9.90 2.60
C GLY A 392 7.68 9.76 1.09
N SER A 393 8.85 9.28 0.69
CA SER A 393 9.22 9.04 -0.70
C SER A 393 9.11 7.56 -1.11
N THR A 394 9.67 6.65 -0.31
CA THR A 394 9.82 5.23 -0.69
C THR A 394 8.50 4.47 -0.75
N ARG A 395 7.47 4.95 -0.04
CA ARG A 395 6.14 4.30 0.08
C ARG A 395 5.32 4.27 -1.21
N VAL A 396 5.68 5.03 -2.25
CA VAL A 396 4.89 5.06 -3.49
C VAL A 396 4.94 3.71 -4.20
N MET A 397 3.83 3.35 -4.82
CA MET A 397 3.55 1.97 -5.19
C MET A 397 4.49 1.39 -6.25
N CYS A 398 4.89 2.16 -7.27
CA CYS A 398 5.80 1.64 -8.31
C CYS A 398 7.23 1.46 -7.76
N THR A 399 7.71 2.37 -6.92
CA THR A 399 9.00 2.23 -6.22
C THR A 399 8.99 0.99 -5.32
N ALA A 400 7.93 0.82 -4.54
CA ALA A 400 7.76 -0.36 -3.69
C ALA A 400 7.66 -1.67 -4.51
N ALA A 401 6.98 -1.65 -5.65
CA ALA A 401 6.85 -2.79 -6.56
C ALA A 401 8.20 -3.18 -7.21
N HIS A 402 9.03 -2.20 -7.54
CA HIS A 402 10.38 -2.42 -8.03
C HIS A 402 11.27 -3.11 -6.96
N GLY A 403 11.15 -2.69 -5.69
CA GLY A 403 11.74 -3.43 -4.56
C GLY A 403 11.21 -4.85 -4.42
N GLY A 404 9.91 -5.07 -4.70
CA GLY A 404 9.30 -6.41 -4.74
C GLY A 404 9.95 -7.33 -5.78
N GLN A 405 10.26 -6.81 -6.97
CA GLN A 405 11.01 -7.56 -7.97
C GLN A 405 12.40 -7.98 -7.45
N ALA A 406 13.11 -7.08 -6.77
CA ALA A 406 14.41 -7.38 -6.18
C ALA A 406 14.29 -8.51 -5.12
N ILE A 407 13.27 -8.49 -4.28
CA ILE A 407 12.99 -9.57 -3.31
C ILE A 407 12.74 -10.89 -4.03
N GLY A 408 11.93 -10.91 -5.10
CA GLY A 408 11.63 -12.13 -5.85
C GLY A 408 12.89 -12.75 -6.47
N MET A 409 13.77 -11.95 -7.01
CA MET A 409 15.06 -12.42 -7.56
C MET A 409 16.00 -12.90 -6.46
N ALA A 410 16.10 -12.14 -5.36
CA ALA A 410 16.92 -12.52 -4.20
C ALA A 410 16.46 -13.86 -3.59
N ALA A 411 15.15 -14.06 -3.48
CA ALA A 411 14.59 -15.33 -3.01
C ALA A 411 14.97 -16.51 -3.93
N ALA A 412 14.87 -16.33 -5.25
CA ALA A 412 15.26 -17.36 -6.21
C ALA A 412 16.76 -17.72 -6.11
N ILE A 413 17.63 -16.71 -5.96
CA ILE A 413 19.07 -16.92 -5.76
C ILE A 413 19.35 -17.63 -4.44
N ALA A 414 18.74 -17.17 -3.34
CA ALA A 414 18.89 -17.75 -2.01
C ALA A 414 18.48 -19.24 -1.99
N LEU A 415 17.36 -19.58 -2.61
CA LEU A 415 16.87 -20.97 -2.74
C LEU A 415 17.83 -21.83 -3.56
N ARG A 416 18.27 -21.33 -4.73
CA ARG A 416 19.21 -22.04 -5.61
C ARG A 416 20.53 -22.35 -4.89
N ASP A 417 21.07 -21.36 -4.18
CA ASP A 417 22.40 -21.45 -3.56
C ASP A 417 22.36 -21.92 -2.10
N LYS A 418 21.15 -22.20 -1.58
CA LYS A 418 20.90 -22.62 -0.19
C LYS A 418 21.44 -21.63 0.85
N LEU A 419 21.15 -20.36 0.64
CA LEU A 419 21.59 -19.24 1.46
C LEU A 419 20.41 -18.67 2.25
N LYS A 420 20.71 -17.98 3.36
CA LYS A 420 19.74 -17.09 4.00
C LYS A 420 19.64 -15.78 3.20
N PRO A 421 18.53 -15.04 3.29
CA PRO A 421 18.42 -13.69 2.75
C PRO A 421 19.61 -12.78 3.12
N SER A 422 20.04 -12.80 4.37
CA SER A 422 21.17 -11.99 4.86
C SER A 422 22.53 -12.34 4.22
N ASP A 423 22.73 -13.59 3.78
CA ASP A 423 23.99 -14.03 3.16
C ASP A 423 24.21 -13.40 1.76
N LEU A 424 23.17 -12.78 1.20
CA LEU A 424 23.25 -12.10 -0.09
C LEU A 424 23.77 -10.65 0.02
N ILE A 425 23.85 -10.09 1.23
CA ILE A 425 24.27 -8.68 1.43
C ILE A 425 25.66 -8.41 0.88
N ASP A 426 26.59 -9.37 1.03
CA ASP A 426 27.99 -9.22 0.67
C ASP A 426 28.34 -9.95 -0.66
N LYS A 427 27.34 -10.39 -1.41
CA LYS A 427 27.48 -11.11 -2.69
C LYS A 427 26.96 -10.31 -3.86
#